data_039ca27c313c7506bc7bf821002fcb7e
#
_entry.id   039ca27c313c7506bc7bf821002fcb7e
#
_cell.length_a   1.000
_cell.length_b   1.000
_cell.length_c   1.000
_cell.angle_alpha   90.00
_cell.angle_beta   90.00
_cell.angle_gamma   90.00
#
_symmetry.space_group_name_H-M   'P 1'
#
loop_
_entity.id
_entity.type
_entity.pdbx_description
1 polymer ?
#
loop_
_entity_poly.entity_id
_entity_poly.type
_entity_poly.pdbx_seq_one_letter_code
_entity_poly.pdbx_strand_id
1 'polypeptide(L)'
;YSWSFRSANYAKQTGTIDLTSVTEGGAQTIAVALLDKTAWEGEGDISQPAATADGTYQITCGSELAWLAQEVNAGRAGSADAVLCSDIDLGGEEWTPIGKNYSSAFKGSFDGQGHTVSGLSITGSASSNTGLFGYVDGGTIENVTVQGSISLTGNGSSSYGAGGIAGQLYGQTGAIRNCRSDVTV
;
A
#
# COMPACT_ATOMS: atom_id res chain seq x y z
N TYR A 1 -7.58 18.28 26.42
CA TYR A 1 -6.50 17.47 25.81
C TYR A 1 -7.08 16.66 24.67
N SER A 2 -6.34 16.60 23.56
CA SER A 2 -6.68 15.76 22.41
C SER A 2 -5.76 14.52 22.38
N TRP A 3 -6.29 13.41 21.94
CA TRP A 3 -5.54 12.17 21.77
C TRP A 3 -5.84 11.55 20.42
N SER A 4 -4.91 10.73 19.93
CA SER A 4 -5.10 9.92 18.73
C SER A 4 -4.41 8.58 18.91
N PHE A 5 -4.99 7.54 18.33
CA PHE A 5 -4.44 6.21 18.27
C PHE A 5 -4.52 5.69 16.82
N ARG A 6 -3.48 5.03 16.35
CA ARG A 6 -3.44 4.38 15.03
C ARG A 6 -2.74 3.03 15.14
N SER A 7 -3.25 2.04 14.46
CA SER A 7 -2.68 0.70 14.36
C SER A 7 -2.98 0.12 12.98
N ALA A 8 -2.16 -0.84 12.54
CA ALA A 8 -2.39 -1.54 11.27
C ALA A 8 -3.78 -2.18 11.17
N ASN A 9 -4.29 -2.71 12.29
CA ASN A 9 -5.53 -3.49 12.32
C ASN A 9 -6.75 -2.72 12.83
N TYR A 10 -6.59 -1.48 13.28
CA TYR A 10 -7.67 -0.68 13.85
C TYR A 10 -7.73 0.70 13.20
N ALA A 11 -8.93 1.16 12.90
CA ALA A 11 -9.15 2.49 12.38
C ALA A 11 -8.61 3.56 13.34
N LYS A 12 -8.12 4.66 12.79
CA LYS A 12 -7.63 5.80 13.57
C LYS A 12 -8.73 6.30 14.49
N GLN A 13 -8.43 6.37 15.78
CA GLN A 13 -9.31 6.94 16.80
C GLN A 13 -8.76 8.29 17.26
N THR A 14 -9.64 9.26 17.38
CA THR A 14 -9.32 10.59 17.90
C THR A 14 -10.39 11.02 18.88
N GLY A 15 -10.01 11.77 19.90
CA GLY A 15 -10.98 12.28 20.87
C GLY A 15 -10.46 13.49 21.63
N THR A 16 -11.36 14.12 22.37
CA THR A 16 -11.06 15.22 23.26
C THR A 16 -11.50 14.84 24.66
N ILE A 17 -10.65 15.08 25.64
CA ILE A 17 -10.94 14.88 27.05
C ILE A 17 -11.11 16.26 27.69
N ASP A 18 -12.25 16.48 28.32
CA ASP A 18 -12.45 17.65 29.18
C ASP A 18 -11.98 17.30 30.60
N LEU A 19 -10.91 17.95 31.05
CA LEU A 19 -10.34 17.77 32.37
C LEU A 19 -10.78 18.84 33.39
N THR A 20 -11.76 19.66 33.06
CA THR A 20 -12.23 20.74 33.98
C THR A 20 -12.82 20.19 35.26
N SER A 21 -13.28 18.93 35.26
CA SER A 21 -13.87 18.24 36.42
C SER A 21 -12.92 17.24 37.12
N VAL A 22 -11.66 17.15 36.65
CA VAL A 22 -10.67 16.21 37.23
C VAL A 22 -10.01 16.88 38.42
N THR A 23 -10.14 16.28 39.60
CA THR A 23 -9.40 16.72 40.80
C THR A 23 -7.91 16.38 40.68
N GLU A 24 -7.06 17.25 41.18
CA GLU A 24 -5.61 17.03 41.17
C GLU A 24 -5.24 15.68 41.79
N GLY A 25 -4.49 14.87 41.10
CA GLY A 25 -4.08 13.52 41.51
C GLY A 25 -5.09 12.42 41.23
N GLY A 26 -6.25 12.71 40.63
CA GLY A 26 -7.23 11.70 40.23
C GLY A 26 -6.79 10.95 38.96
N ALA A 27 -6.78 9.60 39.01
CA ALA A 27 -6.64 8.78 37.81
C ALA A 27 -7.97 8.70 37.05
N GLN A 28 -7.93 8.99 35.75
CA GLN A 28 -9.06 8.81 34.84
C GLN A 28 -8.79 7.62 33.91
N THR A 29 -9.71 6.69 33.88
CA THR A 29 -9.68 5.58 32.92
C THR A 29 -10.61 5.90 31.76
N ILE A 30 -10.07 5.96 30.55
CA ILE A 30 -10.83 6.19 29.33
C ILE A 30 -10.90 4.87 28.57
N ALA A 31 -12.11 4.35 28.41
CA ALA A 31 -12.36 3.21 27.55
C ALA A 31 -12.43 3.70 26.09
N VAL A 32 -11.50 3.25 25.27
CA VAL A 32 -11.51 3.49 23.83
C VAL A 32 -11.96 2.21 23.14
N ALA A 33 -13.10 2.26 22.45
CA ALA A 33 -13.51 1.18 21.58
C ALA A 33 -12.60 1.20 20.33
N LEU A 34 -11.85 0.14 20.12
CA LEU A 34 -11.08 -0.05 18.89
C LEU A 34 -12.00 -0.66 17.84
N LEU A 35 -12.17 0.03 16.73
CA LEU A 35 -12.91 -0.46 15.57
C LEU A 35 -11.94 -1.14 14.62
N ASP A 36 -12.29 -2.34 14.17
CA ASP A 36 -11.50 -3.04 13.16
C ASP A 36 -11.36 -2.18 11.91
N LYS A 37 -10.15 -2.11 11.40
CA LYS A 37 -9.83 -1.34 10.21
C LYS A 37 -10.29 -2.11 8.98
N THR A 38 -11.18 -1.52 8.20
CA THR A 38 -11.72 -2.12 6.98
C THR A 38 -10.97 -1.70 5.74
N ALA A 39 -10.28 -0.55 5.78
CA ALA A 39 -9.53 -0.01 4.65
C ALA A 39 -8.27 0.74 5.11
N TRP A 40 -7.34 0.94 4.20
CA TRP A 40 -6.19 1.82 4.39
C TRP A 40 -6.63 3.29 4.46
N GLU A 41 -6.02 4.06 5.37
CA GLU A 41 -6.40 5.45 5.65
C GLU A 41 -5.45 6.48 4.99
N GLY A 42 -4.73 6.08 3.95
CA GLY A 42 -3.86 6.96 3.17
C GLY A 42 -2.47 7.19 3.78
N GLU A 43 -1.80 8.23 3.30
CA GLU A 43 -0.43 8.58 3.68
C GLU A 43 -0.27 8.71 5.21
N GLY A 44 0.77 8.09 5.74
CA GLY A 44 1.05 8.03 7.17
C GLY A 44 0.37 6.87 7.92
N ASP A 45 -0.51 6.13 7.26
CA ASP A 45 -1.02 4.85 7.76
C ASP A 45 -0.12 3.71 7.29
N ILE A 46 0.99 3.52 8.00
CA ILE A 46 2.08 2.62 7.62
C ILE A 46 2.46 1.74 8.80
N SER A 47 2.53 0.43 8.56
CA SER A 47 2.92 -0.56 9.54
C SER A 47 3.80 -1.62 8.90
N GLN A 48 4.90 -1.95 9.54
CA GLN A 48 5.79 -3.01 9.05
C GLN A 48 5.11 -4.37 9.15
N PRO A 49 5.03 -5.14 8.04
CA PRO A 49 4.51 -6.49 8.07
C PRO A 49 5.42 -7.46 8.83
N ALA A 50 4.85 -8.55 9.31
CA ALA A 50 5.63 -9.67 9.79
C ALA A 50 6.43 -10.30 8.64
N ALA A 51 7.57 -10.92 8.94
CA ALA A 51 8.34 -11.68 7.97
C ALA A 51 8.50 -13.12 8.45
N THR A 52 8.50 -14.05 7.50
CA THR A 52 8.84 -15.45 7.73
C THR A 52 10.34 -15.62 8.01
N ALA A 53 10.77 -16.82 8.40
CA ALA A 53 12.18 -17.09 8.71
C ALA A 53 13.12 -16.94 7.50
N ASP A 54 12.60 -17.06 6.28
CA ASP A 54 13.33 -16.82 5.02
C ASP A 54 13.28 -15.36 4.55
N GLY A 55 12.62 -14.47 5.30
CA GLY A 55 12.55 -13.04 5.04
C GLY A 55 11.40 -12.59 4.16
N THR A 56 10.46 -13.48 3.79
CA THR A 56 9.27 -13.12 3.00
C THR A 56 8.28 -12.34 3.87
N TYR A 57 7.89 -11.16 3.45
CA TYR A 57 6.91 -10.31 4.14
C TYR A 57 5.49 -10.85 3.96
N GLN A 58 4.74 -10.94 5.06
CA GLN A 58 3.35 -11.38 5.10
C GLN A 58 2.43 -10.17 5.24
N ILE A 59 1.76 -9.80 4.16
CA ILE A 59 0.93 -8.59 4.10
C ILE A 59 -0.53 -8.97 4.35
N THR A 60 -1.10 -8.38 5.40
CA THR A 60 -2.46 -8.64 5.86
C THR A 60 -3.40 -7.44 5.74
N CYS A 61 -2.88 -6.24 5.50
CA CYS A 61 -3.67 -5.01 5.41
C CYS A 61 -2.99 -3.94 4.55
N GLY A 62 -3.74 -2.88 4.21
CA GLY A 62 -3.26 -1.79 3.36
C GLY A 62 -2.09 -1.01 3.96
N SER A 63 -2.01 -0.87 5.28
CA SER A 63 -0.88 -0.20 5.96
C SER A 63 0.44 -0.94 5.77
N GLU A 64 0.40 -2.28 5.72
CA GLU A 64 1.57 -3.12 5.49
C GLU A 64 2.00 -3.12 4.02
N LEU A 65 1.03 -3.08 3.09
CA LEU A 65 1.31 -2.89 1.68
C LEU A 65 1.92 -1.50 1.40
N ALA A 66 1.44 -0.46 2.07
CA ALA A 66 1.98 0.89 2.01
C ALA A 66 3.40 0.96 2.58
N TRP A 67 3.69 0.19 3.64
CA TRP A 67 5.06 0.07 4.16
C TRP A 67 6.00 -0.54 3.11
N LEU A 68 5.59 -1.61 2.43
CA LEU A 68 6.39 -2.21 1.35
C LEU A 68 6.65 -1.18 0.24
N ALA A 69 5.64 -0.41 -0.17
CA ALA A 69 5.79 0.65 -1.16
C ALA A 69 6.81 1.71 -0.70
N GLN A 70 6.74 2.13 0.54
CA GLN A 70 7.68 3.09 1.12
C GLN A 70 9.11 2.57 1.13
N GLU A 71 9.34 1.33 1.58
CA GLU A 71 10.66 0.73 1.69
C GLU A 71 11.31 0.49 0.31
N VAL A 72 10.53 0.01 -0.66
CA VAL A 72 10.99 -0.14 -2.05
C VAL A 72 11.34 1.22 -2.64
N ASN A 73 10.47 2.21 -2.47
CA ASN A 73 10.67 3.57 -2.99
C ASN A 73 11.84 4.32 -2.33
N ALA A 74 12.23 3.92 -1.13
CA ALA A 74 13.43 4.41 -0.44
C ALA A 74 14.70 3.63 -0.79
N GLY A 75 14.59 2.59 -1.64
CA GLY A 75 15.74 1.75 -2.05
C GLY A 75 16.18 0.73 -1.00
N ARG A 76 15.38 0.48 0.03
CA ARG A 76 15.73 -0.45 1.12
C ARG A 76 15.18 -1.87 0.91
N ALA A 77 14.08 -2.02 0.19
CA ALA A 77 13.41 -3.31 -0.02
C ALA A 77 13.13 -3.63 -1.51
N GLY A 78 13.95 -3.14 -2.43
CA GLY A 78 13.73 -3.36 -3.86
C GLY A 78 13.68 -4.83 -4.29
N SER A 79 14.42 -5.70 -3.63
CA SER A 79 14.47 -7.15 -3.89
C SER A 79 13.73 -7.97 -2.82
N ALA A 80 12.82 -7.37 -2.08
CA ALA A 80 12.05 -8.07 -1.06
C ALA A 80 11.01 -8.99 -1.67
N ASP A 81 10.85 -10.16 -1.07
CA ASP A 81 9.75 -11.06 -1.38
C ASP A 81 8.58 -10.79 -0.43
N ALA A 82 7.36 -10.80 -0.97
CA ALA A 82 6.15 -10.52 -0.22
C ALA A 82 4.98 -11.40 -0.71
N VAL A 83 4.10 -11.74 0.23
CA VAL A 83 2.86 -12.49 -0.04
C VAL A 83 1.67 -11.76 0.58
N LEU A 84 0.53 -11.77 -0.11
CA LEU A 84 -0.73 -11.38 0.51
C LEU A 84 -1.29 -12.54 1.32
N CYS A 85 -1.74 -12.25 2.54
CA CYS A 85 -2.38 -13.21 3.42
C CYS A 85 -3.89 -12.94 3.59
N SER A 86 -4.39 -11.87 3.00
CA SER A 86 -5.81 -11.49 2.96
C SER A 86 -6.09 -10.57 1.78
N ASP A 87 -7.35 -10.33 1.50
CA ASP A 87 -7.76 -9.23 0.61
C ASP A 87 -7.40 -7.89 1.24
N ILE A 88 -6.94 -6.95 0.41
CA ILE A 88 -6.50 -5.62 0.82
C ILE A 88 -7.46 -4.57 0.28
N ASP A 89 -7.93 -3.68 1.12
CA ASP A 89 -8.68 -2.49 0.73
C ASP A 89 -7.82 -1.23 0.93
N LEU A 90 -7.55 -0.53 -0.18
CA LEU A 90 -6.79 0.73 -0.18
C LEU A 90 -7.69 1.95 0.04
N GLY A 91 -8.98 1.76 0.31
CA GLY A 91 -9.91 2.83 0.71
C GLY A 91 -10.20 3.89 -0.36
N GLY A 92 -9.66 3.77 -1.56
CA GLY A 92 -9.73 4.84 -2.57
C GLY A 92 -8.79 6.02 -2.27
N GLU A 93 -7.91 5.89 -1.29
CA GLU A 93 -6.89 6.88 -0.97
C GLU A 93 -5.80 6.93 -2.05
N GLU A 94 -5.14 8.08 -2.19
CA GLU A 94 -4.10 8.28 -3.21
C GLU A 94 -2.94 7.32 -3.00
N TRP A 95 -2.71 6.46 -4.00
CA TRP A 95 -1.69 5.42 -3.94
C TRP A 95 -0.37 5.86 -4.57
N THR A 96 0.73 5.66 -3.85
CA THR A 96 2.08 5.77 -4.41
C THR A 96 2.54 4.40 -4.90
N PRO A 97 2.79 4.20 -6.20
CA PRO A 97 3.18 2.91 -6.76
C PRO A 97 4.41 2.30 -6.10
N ILE A 98 4.40 0.97 -5.90
CA ILE A 98 5.58 0.21 -5.48
C ILE A 98 6.60 0.27 -6.61
N GLY A 99 7.81 0.80 -6.34
CA GLY A 99 8.81 1.02 -7.38
C GLY A 99 8.47 2.18 -8.30
N LYS A 100 8.46 3.40 -7.79
CA LYS A 100 8.01 4.61 -8.53
C LYS A 100 8.85 4.97 -9.76
N ASN A 101 10.10 4.47 -9.87
CA ASN A 101 11.01 4.76 -10.99
C ASN A 101 12.13 3.70 -11.09
N TYR A 102 12.99 3.83 -12.11
CA TYR A 102 14.13 2.92 -12.36
C TYR A 102 15.05 2.75 -11.14
N SER A 103 15.36 3.84 -10.43
CA SER A 103 16.29 3.81 -9.28
C SER A 103 15.70 3.10 -8.06
N SER A 104 14.39 3.05 -7.96
CA SER A 104 13.64 2.39 -6.90
C SER A 104 12.74 1.26 -7.42
N ALA A 105 13.16 0.60 -8.50
CA ALA A 105 12.42 -0.47 -9.12
C ALA A 105 12.16 -1.65 -8.16
N PHE A 106 11.00 -2.27 -8.29
CA PHE A 106 10.73 -3.54 -7.62
C PHE A 106 11.39 -4.70 -8.39
N LYS A 107 12.15 -5.54 -7.70
CA LYS A 107 12.97 -6.62 -8.26
C LYS A 107 12.72 -7.97 -7.59
N GLY A 108 11.92 -8.00 -6.55
CA GLY A 108 11.59 -9.19 -5.77
C GLY A 108 10.44 -10.00 -6.35
N SER A 109 9.87 -10.85 -5.53
CA SER A 109 8.68 -11.64 -5.83
C SER A 109 7.49 -11.13 -5.02
N PHE A 110 6.36 -10.91 -5.68
CA PHE A 110 5.10 -10.57 -5.04
C PHE A 110 4.05 -11.60 -5.45
N ASP A 111 3.62 -12.43 -4.49
CA ASP A 111 2.57 -13.42 -4.70
C ASP A 111 1.29 -12.97 -3.98
N GLY A 112 0.27 -12.65 -4.77
CA GLY A 112 -1.05 -12.28 -4.26
C GLY A 112 -1.85 -13.44 -3.69
N GLN A 113 -1.44 -14.68 -3.88
CA GLN A 113 -2.10 -15.91 -3.40
C GLN A 113 -3.60 -16.01 -3.76
N GLY A 114 -4.00 -15.35 -4.83
CA GLY A 114 -5.40 -15.28 -5.28
C GLY A 114 -6.22 -14.17 -4.63
N HIS A 115 -5.63 -13.39 -3.73
CA HIS A 115 -6.28 -12.25 -3.07
C HIS A 115 -6.46 -11.06 -4.00
N THR A 116 -7.34 -10.16 -3.56
CA THR A 116 -7.68 -8.92 -4.26
C THR A 116 -7.11 -7.72 -3.53
N VAL A 117 -6.51 -6.79 -4.30
CA VAL A 117 -6.22 -5.42 -3.85
C VAL A 117 -7.27 -4.51 -4.47
N SER A 118 -8.17 -3.99 -3.66
CA SER A 118 -9.27 -3.10 -4.05
C SER A 118 -9.01 -1.65 -3.67
N GLY A 119 -9.78 -0.73 -4.24
CA GLY A 119 -9.71 0.69 -3.89
C GLY A 119 -8.43 1.39 -4.35
N LEU A 120 -7.69 0.84 -5.34
CA LEU A 120 -6.56 1.55 -5.93
C LEU A 120 -7.04 2.87 -6.53
N SER A 121 -6.40 3.96 -6.12
CA SER A 121 -6.68 5.30 -6.65
C SER A 121 -5.36 6.01 -6.95
N ILE A 122 -5.16 6.42 -8.20
CA ILE A 122 -4.01 7.22 -8.61
C ILE A 122 -4.52 8.37 -9.45
N THR A 123 -4.16 9.59 -9.05
CA THR A 123 -4.51 10.81 -9.77
C THR A 123 -3.24 11.61 -10.12
N GLY A 124 -3.31 12.50 -11.08
CA GLY A 124 -2.18 13.39 -11.36
C GLY A 124 -1.84 13.54 -12.84
N SER A 125 -0.54 13.73 -13.14
CA SER A 125 -0.05 13.90 -14.51
C SER A 125 0.55 12.61 -15.06
N ALA A 126 0.41 12.38 -16.38
CA ALA A 126 0.99 11.24 -17.08
C ALA A 126 2.53 11.37 -17.24
N SER A 127 3.24 11.64 -16.13
CA SER A 127 4.69 11.89 -16.08
C SER A 127 5.48 10.83 -15.31
N SER A 128 4.82 9.75 -14.89
CA SER A 128 5.45 8.65 -14.15
C SER A 128 4.78 7.31 -14.46
N ASN A 129 5.45 6.22 -14.18
CA ASN A 129 4.84 4.90 -14.28
C ASN A 129 3.83 4.69 -13.15
N THR A 130 2.62 4.31 -13.50
CA THR A 130 1.48 4.22 -12.58
C THR A 130 0.82 2.85 -12.60
N GLY A 131 0.41 2.39 -11.42
CA GLY A 131 -0.22 1.09 -11.18
C GLY A 131 -0.09 0.72 -9.71
N LEU A 132 -0.49 -0.48 -9.33
CA LEU A 132 -0.12 -1.01 -8.01
C LEU A 132 1.40 -1.02 -7.86
N PHE A 133 2.11 -1.47 -8.92
CA PHE A 133 3.54 -1.29 -9.11
C PHE A 133 3.79 -0.24 -10.20
N GLY A 134 4.77 0.64 -9.99
CA GLY A 134 5.17 1.63 -10.99
C GLY A 134 6.18 1.04 -11.97
N TYR A 135 7.35 0.67 -11.47
CA TYR A 135 8.47 0.14 -12.25
C TYR A 135 8.94 -1.19 -11.65
N VAL A 136 8.88 -2.24 -12.46
CA VAL A 136 9.34 -3.60 -12.10
C VAL A 136 10.54 -3.94 -12.99
N ASP A 137 11.69 -4.27 -12.38
CA ASP A 137 12.93 -4.60 -13.09
C ASP A 137 13.39 -6.02 -12.73
N GLY A 138 13.03 -6.99 -13.54
CA GLY A 138 13.33 -8.40 -13.31
C GLY A 138 12.50 -9.07 -12.21
N GLY A 139 11.64 -8.34 -11.51
CA GLY A 139 10.76 -8.88 -10.46
C GLY A 139 9.59 -9.69 -11.02
N THR A 140 8.97 -10.50 -10.16
CA THR A 140 7.77 -11.29 -10.49
C THR A 140 6.58 -10.82 -9.69
N ILE A 141 5.42 -10.67 -10.35
CA ILE A 141 4.13 -10.39 -9.71
C ILE A 141 3.18 -11.48 -10.17
N GLU A 142 2.55 -12.15 -9.22
CA GLU A 142 1.66 -13.26 -9.57
C GLU A 142 0.44 -13.38 -8.66
N ASN A 143 -0.61 -14.07 -9.17
CA ASN A 143 -1.80 -14.48 -8.43
C ASN A 143 -2.53 -13.34 -7.73
N VAL A 144 -2.60 -12.13 -8.29
CA VAL A 144 -3.29 -10.99 -7.68
C VAL A 144 -4.36 -10.41 -8.60
N THR A 145 -5.49 -10.03 -8.02
CA THR A 145 -6.49 -9.17 -8.68
C THR A 145 -6.35 -7.75 -8.16
N VAL A 146 -6.32 -6.76 -9.06
CA VAL A 146 -6.28 -5.34 -8.68
C VAL A 146 -7.50 -4.62 -9.21
N GLN A 147 -8.18 -3.83 -8.34
CA GLN A 147 -9.39 -3.10 -8.65
C GLN A 147 -9.27 -1.63 -8.23
N GLY A 148 -9.78 -0.71 -9.04
CA GLY A 148 -9.76 0.70 -8.73
C GLY A 148 -9.79 1.61 -9.94
N SER A 149 -9.13 2.77 -9.84
CA SER A 149 -9.08 3.75 -10.92
C SER A 149 -7.72 4.48 -10.98
N ILE A 150 -7.31 4.79 -12.20
CA ILE A 150 -6.16 5.64 -12.50
C ILE A 150 -6.67 6.78 -13.37
N SER A 151 -6.55 8.03 -12.93
CA SER A 151 -6.99 9.21 -13.66
C SER A 151 -5.83 10.16 -13.88
N LEU A 152 -5.27 10.16 -15.07
CA LEU A 152 -4.11 10.96 -15.43
C LEU A 152 -4.48 12.09 -16.38
N THR A 153 -3.88 13.25 -16.19
CA THR A 153 -4.04 14.42 -17.04
C THR A 153 -2.75 14.75 -17.78
N GLY A 154 -2.88 15.33 -18.98
CA GLY A 154 -1.76 15.78 -19.78
C GLY A 154 -1.30 14.76 -20.83
N ASN A 155 -0.32 15.18 -21.63
CA ASN A 155 0.27 14.34 -22.68
C ASN A 155 1.39 13.52 -22.05
N GLY A 156 1.15 12.21 -21.84
CA GLY A 156 2.17 11.28 -21.35
C GLY A 156 3.39 11.24 -22.24
N SER A 157 4.56 11.07 -21.64
CA SER A 157 5.76 10.70 -22.40
C SER A 157 5.68 9.24 -22.80
N SER A 158 6.15 8.90 -24.00
CA SER A 158 6.27 7.50 -24.44
C SER A 158 7.16 6.62 -23.54
N SER A 159 7.81 7.22 -22.54
CA SER A 159 8.68 6.54 -21.58
C SER A 159 7.95 6.09 -20.30
N TYR A 160 6.67 6.45 -20.13
CA TYR A 160 5.89 6.10 -18.96
C TYR A 160 4.65 5.29 -19.35
N GLY A 161 4.32 4.32 -18.52
CA GLY A 161 3.15 3.46 -18.68
C GLY A 161 2.15 3.62 -17.55
N ALA A 162 0.88 3.36 -17.87
CA ALA A 162 -0.18 3.23 -16.89
C ALA A 162 -0.84 1.85 -17.04
N GLY A 163 -0.95 1.13 -15.95
CA GLY A 163 -1.57 -0.19 -15.92
C GLY A 163 -1.97 -0.57 -14.50
N GLY A 164 -3.11 -1.25 -14.35
CA GLY A 164 -3.61 -1.57 -13.01
C GLY A 164 -2.64 -2.40 -12.16
N ILE A 165 -1.92 -3.36 -12.77
CA ILE A 165 -0.93 -4.17 -12.06
C ILE A 165 0.42 -3.44 -12.02
N ALA A 166 0.97 -3.09 -13.16
CA ALA A 166 2.25 -2.40 -13.27
C ALA A 166 2.25 -1.39 -14.40
N GLY A 167 2.88 -0.24 -14.18
CA GLY A 167 3.08 0.78 -15.20
C GLY A 167 4.14 0.38 -16.21
N GLN A 168 5.22 -0.23 -15.75
CA GLN A 168 6.30 -0.71 -16.61
C GLN A 168 6.94 -1.99 -16.06
N LEU A 169 7.06 -2.97 -16.93
CA LEU A 169 7.83 -4.18 -16.69
C LEU A 169 9.10 -4.14 -17.54
N TYR A 170 10.26 -4.21 -16.91
CA TYR A 170 11.56 -4.16 -17.53
C TYR A 170 12.41 -5.39 -17.15
N GLY A 171 13.43 -5.67 -17.95
CA GLY A 171 14.31 -6.82 -17.75
C GLY A 171 13.78 -8.10 -18.41
N GLN A 172 14.70 -9.04 -18.64
CA GLN A 172 14.38 -10.30 -19.36
C GLN A 172 13.78 -11.38 -18.44
N THR A 173 13.92 -11.24 -17.14
CA THR A 173 13.46 -12.22 -16.13
C THR A 173 12.17 -11.83 -15.45
N GLY A 174 11.73 -10.57 -15.61
CA GLY A 174 10.50 -10.06 -14.99
C GLY A 174 9.25 -10.73 -15.57
N ALA A 175 8.25 -10.97 -14.72
CA ALA A 175 7.02 -11.61 -15.13
C ALA A 175 5.79 -11.09 -14.36
N ILE A 176 4.67 -10.96 -15.07
CA ILE A 176 3.33 -10.83 -14.47
C ILE A 176 2.56 -12.09 -14.89
N ARG A 177 2.10 -12.88 -13.93
CA ARG A 177 1.47 -14.19 -14.17
C ARG A 177 0.19 -14.34 -13.36
N ASN A 178 -0.84 -14.93 -13.98
CA ASN A 178 -2.10 -15.24 -13.29
C ASN A 178 -2.67 -14.04 -12.51
N CYS A 179 -2.54 -12.84 -13.09
CA CYS A 179 -3.03 -11.59 -12.51
C CYS A 179 -4.24 -11.08 -13.28
N ARG A 180 -5.13 -10.39 -12.58
CA ARG A 180 -6.28 -9.71 -13.17
C ARG A 180 -6.27 -8.23 -12.80
N SER A 181 -6.62 -7.38 -13.76
CA SER A 181 -6.83 -5.95 -13.53
C SER A 181 -8.25 -5.57 -13.90
N ASP A 182 -8.99 -5.08 -12.92
CA ASP A 182 -10.30 -4.44 -13.05
C ASP A 182 -10.17 -2.95 -12.72
N VAL A 183 -9.11 -2.32 -13.21
CA VAL A 183 -8.78 -0.90 -13.01
C VAL A 183 -9.21 -0.10 -14.22
N THR A 184 -9.98 0.97 -13.99
CA THR A 184 -10.28 1.97 -15.02
C THR A 184 -9.08 2.91 -15.19
N VAL A 185 -8.63 3.14 -16.42
CA VAL A 185 -7.52 4.03 -16.76
C VAL A 185 -7.99 5.12 -17.71
#